data_4e0a9501f056442d6764379ce770788c
#
_entry.id   4e0a9501f056442d6764379ce770788c
#
_cell.length_a   1.000
_cell.length_b   1.000
_cell.length_c   1.000
_cell.angle_alpha   90.00
_cell.angle_beta   90.00
_cell.angle_gamma   90.00
#
_symmetry.space_group_name_H-M   'P 1'
#
loop_
_entity.id
_entity.type
_entity.pdbx_description
1 polymer ?
#
loop_
_entity_poly.entity_id
_entity_poly.type
_entity_poly.pdbx_seq_one_letter_code
_entity_poly.pdbx_strand_id
1 'polypeptide(L)'
;FLFAVGDGNHSLATAKTCWENIKKSGKFTEEQLKTHPARYALVEICNLHSEALEFKPIHRLLTNVDVKDMLSFFEAEITKQGLESAEGDEIVFEYVESGNDDSAKQANGNEAVSENNYGINITNRGDRLPVEILQGILDKYLETHDNVSIDYIHGDEALHRLVKEIKGCGIFLQSIDKSTLFPAINAGG
;
A
#
# COMPACT_ATOMS: atom_id res chain seq x y z
N PHE A 1 18.23 4.32 -13.07
CA PHE A 1 17.18 5.06 -13.78
C PHE A 1 17.36 6.57 -13.59
N LEU A 2 16.97 7.36 -14.61
CA LEU A 2 17.04 8.81 -14.55
C LEU A 2 15.68 9.42 -14.16
N PHE A 3 14.61 8.73 -14.52
CA PHE A 3 13.22 9.11 -14.24
C PHE A 3 12.44 7.91 -13.75
N ALA A 4 11.48 8.16 -12.87
CA ALA A 4 10.47 7.21 -12.43
C ALA A 4 9.07 7.81 -12.69
N VAL A 5 8.12 6.98 -13.04
CA VAL A 5 6.72 7.41 -13.24
C VAL A 5 6.00 7.27 -11.91
N GLY A 6 5.72 8.40 -11.26
CA GLY A 6 5.02 8.45 -9.98
C GLY A 6 3.49 8.34 -10.11
N ASP A 7 2.94 8.82 -11.25
CA ASP A 7 1.51 8.75 -11.56
C ASP A 7 1.30 8.64 -13.06
N GLY A 8 0.12 8.15 -13.47
CA GLY A 8 -0.25 8.03 -14.88
C GLY A 8 0.31 6.80 -15.60
N ASN A 9 0.77 5.77 -14.90
CA ASN A 9 1.33 4.53 -15.46
C ASN A 9 0.37 3.88 -16.47
N HIS A 10 -0.90 3.76 -16.14
CA HIS A 10 -1.92 3.20 -17.03
C HIS A 10 -2.16 4.08 -18.27
N SER A 11 -2.20 5.40 -18.10
CA SER A 11 -2.36 6.36 -19.19
C SER A 11 -1.20 6.30 -20.17
N LEU A 12 0.04 6.25 -19.67
CA LEU A 12 1.24 6.11 -20.50
C LEU A 12 1.31 4.75 -21.20
N ALA A 13 0.94 3.66 -20.53
CA ALA A 13 0.88 2.34 -21.15
C ALA A 13 -0.17 2.29 -22.25
N THR A 14 -1.34 2.90 -22.05
CA THR A 14 -2.39 3.01 -23.07
C THR A 14 -1.92 3.86 -24.26
N ALA A 15 -1.32 5.02 -24.01
CA ALA A 15 -0.76 5.89 -25.06
C ALA A 15 0.28 5.14 -25.90
N LYS A 16 1.19 4.38 -25.25
CA LYS A 16 2.16 3.52 -25.94
C LYS A 16 1.46 2.48 -26.83
N THR A 17 0.45 1.80 -26.32
CA THR A 17 -0.33 0.80 -27.07
C THR A 17 -1.01 1.43 -28.29
N CYS A 18 -1.63 2.59 -28.13
CA CYS A 18 -2.23 3.34 -29.23
C CYS A 18 -1.19 3.70 -30.32
N TRP A 19 -0.02 4.18 -29.90
CA TRP A 19 1.07 4.49 -30.82
C TRP A 19 1.56 3.26 -31.58
N GLU A 20 1.75 2.13 -30.92
CA GLU A 20 2.15 0.87 -31.58
C GLU A 20 1.09 0.41 -32.61
N ASN A 21 -0.18 0.54 -32.29
CA ASN A 21 -1.27 0.21 -33.21
C ASN A 21 -1.30 1.14 -34.43
N ILE A 22 -1.04 2.44 -34.27
CA ILE A 22 -0.93 3.40 -35.37
C ILE A 22 0.23 2.99 -36.30
N LYS A 23 1.39 2.68 -35.76
CA LYS A 23 2.55 2.19 -36.56
C LYS A 23 2.20 0.93 -37.35
N LYS A 24 1.53 -0.03 -36.72
CA LYS A 24 1.17 -1.31 -37.33
C LYS A 24 0.05 -1.18 -38.38
N SER A 25 -0.74 -0.10 -38.35
CA SER A 25 -1.87 0.08 -39.27
C SER A 25 -1.49 0.22 -40.76
N GLY A 26 -0.23 0.57 -41.05
CA GLY A 26 0.26 0.83 -42.40
C GLY A 26 -0.36 2.05 -43.09
N LYS A 27 -1.14 2.88 -42.35
CA LYS A 27 -1.85 4.05 -42.89
C LYS A 27 -0.96 5.28 -43.11
N PHE A 28 0.23 5.29 -42.51
CA PHE A 28 1.15 6.42 -42.48
C PHE A 28 2.51 6.02 -43.04
N THR A 29 3.16 6.94 -43.76
CA THR A 29 4.55 6.76 -44.20
C THR A 29 5.51 6.95 -43.03
N GLU A 30 6.76 6.51 -43.17
CA GLU A 30 7.79 6.70 -42.15
C GLU A 30 7.99 8.19 -41.79
N GLU A 31 7.95 9.08 -42.79
CA GLU A 31 8.07 10.52 -42.56
C GLU A 31 6.88 11.08 -41.75
N GLN A 32 5.66 10.64 -42.05
CA GLN A 32 4.46 11.03 -41.29
C GLN A 32 4.50 10.49 -39.87
N LEU A 33 5.06 9.30 -39.64
CA LEU A 33 5.21 8.73 -38.30
C LEU A 33 6.22 9.50 -37.45
N LYS A 34 7.28 10.10 -38.05
CA LYS A 34 8.26 10.88 -37.28
C LYS A 34 7.67 12.11 -36.59
N THR A 35 6.65 12.71 -37.17
CA THR A 35 6.00 13.94 -36.67
C THR A 35 4.59 13.70 -36.13
N HIS A 36 4.14 12.45 -36.11
CA HIS A 36 2.77 12.11 -35.69
C HIS A 36 2.52 12.47 -34.21
N PRO A 37 1.43 13.19 -33.87
CA PRO A 37 1.15 13.64 -32.51
C PRO A 37 1.13 12.50 -31.47
N ALA A 38 0.56 11.35 -31.82
CA ALA A 38 0.51 10.19 -30.92
C ALA A 38 1.86 9.57 -30.56
N ARG A 39 2.96 10.04 -31.15
CA ARG A 39 4.32 9.67 -30.78
C ARG A 39 4.74 10.25 -29.43
N TYR A 40 4.08 11.29 -28.97
CA TYR A 40 4.44 12.06 -27.81
C TYR A 40 3.34 11.97 -26.74
N ALA A 41 3.73 11.96 -25.49
CA ALA A 41 2.84 12.15 -24.35
C ALA A 41 3.30 13.36 -23.55
N LEU A 42 2.36 14.18 -23.09
CA LEU A 42 2.65 15.28 -22.20
C LEU A 42 2.91 14.71 -20.80
N VAL A 43 4.03 15.08 -20.20
CA VAL A 43 4.38 14.69 -18.83
C VAL A 43 4.87 15.91 -18.06
N GLU A 44 4.63 15.91 -16.76
CA GLU A 44 5.24 16.84 -15.82
C GLU A 44 6.46 16.18 -15.18
N ILE A 45 7.58 16.89 -15.13
CA ILE A 45 8.81 16.41 -14.51
C ILE A 45 8.98 17.18 -13.19
N CYS A 46 8.90 16.47 -12.07
CA CYS A 46 9.09 17.01 -10.74
C CYS A 46 10.45 16.61 -10.16
N ASN A 47 11.05 17.52 -9.39
CA ASN A 47 12.23 17.17 -8.61
C ASN A 47 11.78 16.35 -7.38
N LEU A 48 12.19 15.09 -7.29
CA LEU A 48 11.90 14.21 -6.16
C LEU A 48 12.28 14.84 -4.80
N HIS A 49 13.40 15.56 -4.76
CA HIS A 49 13.89 16.17 -3.52
C HIS A 49 13.31 17.57 -3.23
N SER A 50 12.32 18.05 -4.03
CA SER A 50 11.63 19.29 -3.73
C SER A 50 10.93 19.20 -2.37
N GLU A 51 11.07 20.23 -1.54
CA GLU A 51 10.37 20.33 -0.25
C GLU A 51 8.83 20.37 -0.42
N ALA A 52 8.36 20.87 -1.56
CA ALA A 52 6.94 20.93 -1.87
C ALA A 52 6.33 19.55 -2.23
N LEU A 53 7.16 18.54 -2.50
CA LEU A 53 6.70 17.18 -2.79
C LEU A 53 6.74 16.35 -1.50
N GLU A 54 5.59 15.98 -0.98
CA GLU A 54 5.47 15.11 0.19
C GLU A 54 4.92 13.74 -0.25
N PHE A 55 5.54 12.67 0.21
CA PHE A 55 5.00 11.32 0.10
C PHE A 55 4.20 10.98 1.33
N LYS A 56 2.89 11.16 1.23
CA LYS A 56 1.98 10.73 2.31
C LYS A 56 1.69 9.25 2.17
N PRO A 57 1.69 8.50 3.27
CA PRO A 57 1.37 7.08 3.24
C PRO A 57 -0.08 6.89 2.82
N ILE A 58 -0.33 5.81 2.10
CA ILE A 58 -1.67 5.29 1.87
C ILE A 58 -1.84 4.11 2.81
N HIS A 59 -2.70 4.26 3.79
CA HIS A 59 -2.97 3.22 4.79
C HIS A 59 -3.89 2.13 4.24
N ARG A 60 -4.07 1.06 4.99
CA ARG A 60 -4.97 -0.04 4.65
C ARG A 60 -6.04 -0.18 5.72
N LEU A 61 -7.26 -0.50 5.30
CA LEU A 61 -8.34 -0.91 6.18
C LEU A 61 -8.81 -2.29 5.76
N LEU A 62 -8.66 -3.26 6.63
CA LEU A 62 -9.21 -4.59 6.43
C LEU A 62 -10.57 -4.68 7.13
N THR A 63 -11.56 -5.19 6.42
CA THR A 63 -12.91 -5.43 6.95
C THR A 63 -13.26 -6.91 6.88
N ASN A 64 -14.14 -7.37 7.77
CA ASN A 64 -14.50 -8.78 7.95
C ASN A 64 -13.30 -9.69 8.23
N VAL A 65 -12.28 -9.17 8.91
CA VAL A 65 -11.02 -9.87 9.21
C VAL A 65 -11.02 -10.38 10.64
N ASP A 66 -10.55 -11.62 10.84
CA ASP A 66 -10.08 -12.08 12.13
C ASP A 66 -8.65 -11.53 12.33
N VAL A 67 -8.53 -10.54 13.22
CA VAL A 67 -7.26 -9.83 13.40
C VAL A 67 -6.18 -10.73 13.98
N LYS A 68 -6.53 -11.67 14.86
CA LYS A 68 -5.54 -12.59 15.47
C LYS A 68 -4.99 -13.55 14.44
N ASP A 69 -5.87 -14.08 13.59
CA ASP A 69 -5.48 -14.93 12.47
C ASP A 69 -4.60 -14.18 11.47
N MET A 70 -5.00 -12.96 11.10
CA MET A 70 -4.25 -12.12 10.18
C MET A 70 -2.85 -11.76 10.70
N LEU A 71 -2.73 -11.37 11.98
CA LEU A 71 -1.43 -11.08 12.58
C LEU A 71 -0.54 -12.34 12.65
N SER A 72 -1.12 -13.50 13.00
CA SER A 72 -0.38 -14.77 13.01
C SER A 72 0.11 -15.16 11.62
N PHE A 73 -0.73 -14.96 10.59
CA PHE A 73 -0.37 -15.18 9.20
C PHE A 73 0.76 -14.23 8.76
N PHE A 74 0.65 -12.95 9.13
CA PHE A 74 1.65 -11.93 8.82
C PHE A 74 3.03 -12.30 9.39
N GLU A 75 3.11 -12.67 10.68
CA GLU A 75 4.36 -13.08 11.33
C GLU A 75 4.96 -14.35 10.70
N ALA A 76 4.11 -15.31 10.36
CA ALA A 76 4.55 -16.52 9.68
C ALA A 76 5.15 -16.23 8.29
N GLU A 77 4.54 -15.34 7.50
CA GLU A 77 5.05 -14.96 6.19
C GLU A 77 6.32 -14.10 6.28
N ILE A 78 6.48 -13.24 7.29
CA ILE A 78 7.73 -12.53 7.60
C ILE A 78 8.86 -13.55 7.81
N THR A 79 8.66 -14.52 8.70
CA THR A 79 9.63 -15.57 9.00
C THR A 79 9.96 -16.43 7.78
N LYS A 80 8.96 -16.83 7.00
CA LYS A 80 9.11 -17.63 5.79
C LYS A 80 9.92 -16.94 4.70
N GLN A 81 9.85 -15.61 4.63
CA GLN A 81 10.66 -14.81 3.71
C GLN A 81 12.09 -14.56 4.21
N GLY A 82 12.49 -15.09 5.37
CA GLY A 82 13.78 -14.84 5.99
C GLY A 82 13.94 -13.42 6.53
N LEU A 83 12.81 -12.74 6.76
CA LEU A 83 12.74 -11.42 7.37
C LEU A 83 12.62 -11.55 8.90
N GLU A 84 12.91 -10.48 9.60
CA GLU A 84 12.76 -10.37 11.04
C GLU A 84 11.86 -9.20 11.38
N SER A 85 11.06 -9.33 12.42
CA SER A 85 10.24 -8.25 12.97
C SER A 85 10.69 -7.91 14.39
N ALA A 86 10.64 -6.65 14.73
CA ALA A 86 10.85 -6.13 16.07
C ALA A 86 9.76 -5.12 16.40
N GLU A 87 9.50 -4.89 17.68
CA GLU A 87 8.58 -3.83 18.11
C GLU A 87 9.00 -2.47 17.52
N GLY A 88 8.04 -1.72 16.97
CA GLY A 88 8.32 -0.46 16.31
C GLY A 88 7.06 0.21 15.77
N ASP A 89 7.25 1.22 14.93
CA ASP A 89 6.18 2.07 14.39
C ASP A 89 6.16 2.17 12.86
N GLU A 90 6.97 1.38 12.16
CA GLU A 90 7.06 1.38 10.71
C GLU A 90 5.73 0.91 10.07
N ILE A 91 5.11 -0.12 10.67
CA ILE A 91 3.78 -0.61 10.36
C ILE A 91 3.02 -0.78 11.67
N VAL A 92 1.90 -0.10 11.82
CA VAL A 92 1.07 -0.18 13.04
C VAL A 92 -0.30 -0.72 12.68
N PHE A 93 -0.69 -1.81 13.32
CA PHE A 93 -2.02 -2.40 13.24
C PHE A 93 -2.85 -1.86 14.39
N GLU A 94 -3.97 -1.21 14.08
CA GLU A 94 -4.96 -0.72 15.05
C GLU A 94 -6.27 -1.46 14.84
N TYR A 95 -6.83 -1.99 15.91
CA TYR A 95 -8.07 -2.72 15.85
C TYR A 95 -8.85 -2.64 17.17
N VAL A 96 -10.14 -2.97 17.06
CA VAL A 96 -11.06 -2.99 18.18
C VAL A 96 -11.37 -4.43 18.55
N GLU A 97 -11.02 -4.86 19.75
CA GLU A 97 -11.50 -6.14 20.27
C GLU A 97 -12.93 -5.99 20.80
N SER A 98 -13.85 -6.79 20.26
CA SER A 98 -15.15 -6.99 20.87
C SER A 98 -14.94 -7.86 22.12
N GLY A 99 -15.00 -7.25 23.29
CA GLY A 99 -14.79 -7.96 24.56
C GLY A 99 -15.82 -9.05 24.77
N ASN A 100 -15.44 -10.30 24.50
CA ASN A 100 -16.09 -11.49 25.06
C ASN A 100 -15.53 -11.80 26.46
N ASP A 101 -15.32 -10.75 27.28
CA ASP A 101 -14.98 -10.98 28.68
C ASP A 101 -16.27 -10.87 29.53
N ASP A 102 -16.80 -12.04 29.89
CA ASP A 102 -17.96 -12.19 30.78
C ASP A 102 -17.73 -11.57 32.19
N SER A 103 -16.54 -11.04 32.46
CA SER A 103 -16.19 -10.42 33.75
C SER A 103 -16.47 -8.91 33.82
N ALA A 104 -16.84 -8.23 32.73
CA ALA A 104 -17.08 -6.79 32.69
C ALA A 104 -18.58 -6.40 32.64
N LYS A 105 -19.49 -7.27 33.04
CA LYS A 105 -20.89 -6.89 33.25
C LYS A 105 -21.07 -6.13 34.56
N GLN A 106 -20.66 -4.86 34.59
CA GLN A 106 -21.18 -3.93 35.59
C GLN A 106 -21.41 -2.53 35.02
N ALA A 107 -22.70 -2.16 35.05
CA ALA A 107 -23.25 -0.81 35.06
C ALA A 107 -22.94 0.15 33.89
N ASN A 108 -23.98 0.43 33.16
CA ASN A 108 -24.15 1.44 32.12
C ASN A 108 -23.80 1.04 30.69
N GLY A 109 -24.60 0.22 30.07
CA GLY A 109 -25.00 0.26 28.64
C GLY A 109 -24.03 0.56 27.49
N ASN A 110 -22.78 0.89 27.78
CA ASN A 110 -21.71 1.07 26.76
C ASN A 110 -20.75 -0.12 26.88
N GLU A 111 -20.69 -0.94 25.85
CA GLU A 111 -19.63 -1.92 25.69
C GLU A 111 -18.28 -1.16 25.75
N ALA A 112 -17.43 -1.55 26.68
CA ALA A 112 -16.07 -1.02 26.74
C ALA A 112 -15.30 -1.55 25.51
N VAL A 113 -15.13 -0.69 24.54
CA VAL A 113 -14.36 -0.96 23.34
C VAL A 113 -12.89 -0.70 23.67
N SER A 114 -12.08 -1.74 23.75
CA SER A 114 -10.63 -1.56 23.90
C SER A 114 -9.98 -1.41 22.53
N GLU A 115 -9.31 -0.28 22.33
CA GLU A 115 -8.47 -0.05 21.16
C GLU A 115 -7.13 -0.73 21.42
N ASN A 116 -6.70 -1.60 20.52
CA ASN A 116 -5.42 -2.30 20.60
C ASN A 116 -4.54 -1.86 19.44
N ASN A 117 -3.26 -1.65 19.74
CA ASN A 117 -2.25 -1.31 18.75
C ASN A 117 -1.13 -2.34 18.80
N TYR A 118 -0.73 -2.80 17.63
CA TYR A 118 0.43 -3.67 17.44
C TYR A 118 1.34 -3.07 16.37
N GLY A 119 2.53 -2.63 16.76
CA GLY A 119 3.45 -1.92 15.88
C GLY A 119 4.75 -2.71 15.69
N ILE A 120 5.23 -2.74 14.45
CA ILE A 120 6.44 -3.47 14.07
C ILE A 120 7.34 -2.68 13.13
N ASN A 121 8.64 -2.97 13.23
CA ASN A 121 9.65 -2.66 12.23
C ASN A 121 10.09 -3.95 11.55
N ILE A 122 10.22 -3.95 10.22
CA ILE A 122 10.71 -5.10 9.46
C ILE A 122 12.20 -4.91 9.18
N THR A 123 13.01 -5.84 9.64
CA THR A 123 14.47 -5.84 9.45
C THR A 123 14.91 -6.94 8.49
N ASN A 124 16.19 -6.94 8.11
CA ASN A 124 16.79 -7.89 7.17
C ASN A 124 16.11 -7.89 5.76
N ARG A 125 15.51 -6.75 5.35
CA ARG A 125 14.73 -6.62 4.11
C ARG A 125 15.51 -6.08 2.90
N GLY A 126 16.80 -5.72 3.07
CA GLY A 126 17.58 -5.05 2.03
C GLY A 126 16.94 -3.72 1.64
N ASP A 127 16.86 -3.45 0.33
CA ASP A 127 16.26 -2.22 -0.22
C ASP A 127 14.73 -2.30 -0.41
N ARG A 128 14.09 -3.40 -0.01
CA ARG A 128 12.63 -3.56 -0.11
C ARG A 128 11.90 -2.60 0.82
N LEU A 129 10.84 -2.00 0.34
CA LEU A 129 10.01 -1.11 1.13
C LEU A 129 9.07 -1.90 2.08
N PRO A 130 8.80 -1.40 3.30
CA PRO A 130 7.84 -2.02 4.21
C PRO A 130 6.47 -2.21 3.58
N VAL A 131 6.00 -1.23 2.81
CA VAL A 131 4.72 -1.28 2.11
C VAL A 131 4.66 -2.38 1.05
N GLU A 132 5.77 -2.65 0.37
CA GLU A 132 5.88 -3.74 -0.61
C GLU A 132 5.74 -5.10 0.06
N ILE A 133 6.44 -5.29 1.19
CA ILE A 133 6.39 -6.53 1.96
C ILE A 133 4.98 -6.73 2.52
N LEU A 134 4.42 -5.69 3.15
CA LEU A 134 3.06 -5.71 3.68
C LEU A 134 2.05 -6.09 2.60
N GLN A 135 2.07 -5.40 1.45
CA GLN A 135 1.11 -5.65 0.38
C GLN A 135 1.21 -7.08 -0.14
N GLY A 136 2.43 -7.58 -0.36
CA GLY A 136 2.63 -8.96 -0.82
C GLY A 136 2.14 -10.02 0.18
N ILE A 137 2.15 -9.72 1.49
CA ILE A 137 1.59 -10.61 2.51
C ILE A 137 0.07 -10.50 2.54
N LEU A 138 -0.48 -9.29 2.46
CA LEU A 138 -1.93 -9.06 2.43
C LEU A 138 -2.57 -9.68 1.19
N ASP A 139 -1.95 -9.58 0.02
CA ASP A 139 -2.45 -10.19 -1.22
C ASP A 139 -2.58 -11.72 -1.06
N LYS A 140 -1.58 -12.38 -0.47
CA LYS A 140 -1.64 -13.82 -0.16
C LYS A 140 -2.72 -14.16 0.87
N TYR A 141 -2.91 -13.31 1.88
CA TYR A 141 -3.95 -13.51 2.87
C TYR A 141 -5.33 -13.45 2.23
N LEU A 142 -5.57 -12.48 1.35
CA LEU A 142 -6.82 -12.31 0.63
C LEU A 142 -7.12 -13.46 -0.34
N GLU A 143 -6.10 -14.12 -0.93
CA GLU A 143 -6.28 -15.30 -1.78
C GLU A 143 -6.94 -16.48 -1.05
N THR A 144 -6.82 -16.53 0.27
CA THR A 144 -7.35 -17.63 1.11
C THR A 144 -8.51 -17.20 2.01
N HIS A 145 -8.89 -15.91 1.98
CA HIS A 145 -9.93 -15.34 2.84
C HIS A 145 -10.89 -14.48 2.03
N ASP A 146 -11.71 -15.11 1.19
CA ASP A 146 -12.63 -14.45 0.23
C ASP A 146 -13.61 -13.46 0.86
N ASN A 147 -13.88 -13.56 2.18
CA ASN A 147 -14.77 -12.67 2.91
C ASN A 147 -14.08 -11.38 3.40
N VAL A 148 -12.75 -11.33 3.39
CA VAL A 148 -11.97 -10.16 3.81
C VAL A 148 -11.87 -9.18 2.66
N SER A 149 -12.07 -7.90 2.95
CA SER A 149 -11.89 -6.82 1.97
C SER A 149 -10.82 -5.86 2.45
N ILE A 150 -10.11 -5.25 1.50
CA ILE A 150 -9.10 -4.23 1.74
C ILE A 150 -9.49 -2.92 1.07
N ASP A 151 -9.43 -1.83 1.82
CA ASP A 151 -9.58 -0.46 1.33
C ASP A 151 -8.31 0.35 1.57
N TYR A 152 -8.11 1.36 0.72
CA TYR A 152 -6.94 2.23 0.74
C TYR A 152 -7.34 3.62 1.25
N ILE A 153 -6.81 4.01 2.38
CA ILE A 153 -7.26 5.19 3.12
C ILE A 153 -6.14 6.25 3.19
N HIS A 154 -6.47 7.47 2.85
CA HIS A 154 -5.59 8.63 2.99
C HIS A 154 -5.87 9.35 4.32
N GLY A 155 -4.81 9.53 5.11
CA GLY A 155 -4.82 10.30 6.35
C GLY A 155 -5.18 9.47 7.59
N ASP A 156 -4.38 9.68 8.63
CA ASP A 156 -4.44 8.93 9.88
C ASP A 156 -5.79 9.10 10.59
N GLU A 157 -6.28 10.35 10.70
CA GLU A 157 -7.57 10.64 11.36
C GLU A 157 -8.76 9.92 10.69
N ALA A 158 -8.71 9.80 9.36
CA ALA A 158 -9.76 9.11 8.62
C ALA A 158 -9.73 7.61 8.93
N LEU A 159 -8.53 7.00 8.97
CA LEU A 159 -8.39 5.59 9.29
C LEU A 159 -8.79 5.30 10.74
N HIS A 160 -8.31 6.06 11.73
CA HIS A 160 -8.71 5.92 13.13
C HIS A 160 -10.22 5.92 13.32
N ARG A 161 -10.91 6.84 12.63
CA ARG A 161 -12.38 6.90 12.68
C ARG A 161 -13.01 5.65 12.09
N LEU A 162 -12.55 5.21 10.91
CA LEU A 162 -13.11 4.05 10.21
C LEU A 162 -12.89 2.76 10.99
N VAL A 163 -11.74 2.56 11.62
CA VAL A 163 -11.47 1.40 12.48
C VAL A 163 -12.52 1.28 13.59
N LYS A 164 -12.87 2.41 14.23
CA LYS A 164 -13.88 2.46 15.29
C LYS A 164 -15.30 2.21 14.78
N GLU A 165 -15.64 2.81 13.63
CA GLU A 165 -16.99 2.71 13.04
C GLU A 165 -17.27 1.32 12.48
N ILE A 166 -16.29 0.71 11.79
CA ILE A 166 -16.46 -0.54 11.04
C ILE A 166 -16.02 -1.75 11.87
N LYS A 167 -15.28 -1.54 12.96
CA LYS A 167 -14.64 -2.60 13.76
C LYS A 167 -13.71 -3.50 12.90
N GLY A 168 -12.98 -2.88 11.98
CA GLY A 168 -11.98 -3.51 11.13
C GLY A 168 -10.58 -3.42 11.72
N CYS A 169 -9.58 -3.79 10.91
CA CYS A 169 -8.17 -3.59 11.24
C CYS A 169 -7.58 -2.49 10.35
N GLY A 170 -7.19 -1.38 10.95
CA GLY A 170 -6.43 -0.32 10.32
C GLY A 170 -4.94 -0.65 10.31
N ILE A 171 -4.28 -0.44 9.18
CA ILE A 171 -2.84 -0.63 9.05
C ILE A 171 -2.23 0.70 8.65
N PHE A 172 -1.56 1.34 9.60
CA PHE A 172 -0.87 2.61 9.42
C PHE A 172 0.54 2.36 8.92
N LEU A 173 0.94 3.15 7.95
CA LEU A 173 2.26 3.11 7.35
C LEU A 173 2.97 4.44 7.56
N GLN A 174 4.28 4.39 7.72
CA GLN A 174 5.11 5.58 7.71
C GLN A 174 5.31 6.13 6.29
N SER A 175 5.58 7.44 6.19
CA SER A 175 5.95 8.06 4.92
C SER A 175 7.28 7.49 4.43
N ILE A 176 7.36 7.29 3.11
CA ILE A 176 8.58 6.79 2.47
C ILE A 176 9.60 7.93 2.40
N ASP A 177 10.83 7.65 2.84
CA ASP A 177 11.95 8.55 2.60
C ASP A 177 12.24 8.63 1.10
N LYS A 178 12.29 9.84 0.56
CA LYS A 178 12.55 10.10 -0.86
C LYS A 178 13.87 9.47 -1.35
N SER A 179 14.85 9.37 -0.48
CA SER A 179 16.16 8.78 -0.80
C SER A 179 16.10 7.27 -1.05
N THR A 180 15.08 6.58 -0.49
CA THR A 180 14.93 5.13 -0.63
C THR A 180 14.13 4.73 -1.88
N LEU A 181 13.41 5.67 -2.52
CA LEU A 181 12.52 5.35 -3.63
C LEU A 181 13.25 4.75 -4.84
N PHE A 182 14.31 5.41 -5.33
CA PHE A 182 15.06 4.90 -6.48
C PHE A 182 15.82 3.59 -6.19
N PRO A 183 16.48 3.42 -5.04
CA PRO A 183 17.02 2.12 -4.64
C PRO A 183 15.96 1.01 -4.65
N ALA A 184 14.78 1.25 -4.07
CA ALA A 184 13.70 0.26 -4.04
C ALA A 184 13.19 -0.10 -5.45
N ILE A 185 12.97 0.89 -6.33
CA ILE A 185 12.57 0.64 -7.72
C ILE A 185 13.64 -0.18 -8.47
N ASN A 186 14.91 0.07 -8.21
CA ASN A 186 16.01 -0.69 -8.83
C ASN A 186 16.08 -2.14 -8.34
N ALA A 187 15.72 -2.39 -7.07
CA ALA A 187 15.74 -3.71 -6.46
C ALA A 187 14.51 -4.55 -6.83
N GLY A 188 13.35 -3.91 -6.98
CA GLY A 188 12.08 -4.60 -7.27
C GLY A 188 11.85 -4.87 -8.78
N GLY A 189 12.65 -4.35 -9.69
CA GLY A 189 12.58 -4.56 -11.16
C GLY A 189 11.84 -3.49 -11.87
#